data_c7a684ddfd7da7311261b8cf14196c3a
#
_entry.id   c7a684ddfd7da7311261b8cf14196c3a
#
_cell.length_a   1.000
_cell.length_b   1.000
_cell.length_c   1.000
_cell.angle_alpha   90.00
_cell.angle_beta   90.00
_cell.angle_gamma   90.00
#
_symmetry.space_group_name_H-M   'P 1'
#
loop_
_entity.id
_entity.type
_entity.pdbx_description
1 polymer ?
#
loop_
_entity_poly.entity_id
_entity_poly.type
_entity_poly.pdbx_seq_one_letter_code
_entity_poly.pdbx_strand_id
1 'polypeptide(L)'
;IMNGKCIDTSMGLTPTEGLLMGTRCGDVDPGAIPFIMEKEGLDAAGLSDLINKKSGVAGLVGGSSDMRDLEAAVEKGDERAIMTLDVYNYRIKKYIGAYAAAMNGCDILVWTGGVGENQWETRRVVCQDMEYMGMKIDVEKNKGMRGEEMVISTPDSKVTVMVVPTDEEYMIASDTLEILSNK
;
A
#
# COMPACT_ATOMS: atom_id res chain seq x y z
N ILE A 1 5.40 8.48 -10.86
CA ILE A 1 6.61 9.08 -11.46
C ILE A 1 6.40 9.18 -12.96
N MET A 2 6.59 10.36 -13.52
CA MET A 2 6.49 10.62 -14.96
C MET A 2 7.76 11.34 -15.42
N ASN A 3 8.45 10.79 -16.42
CA ASN A 3 9.72 11.35 -16.93
C ASN A 3 10.77 11.60 -15.82
N GLY A 4 10.91 10.67 -14.89
CA GLY A 4 11.87 10.73 -13.78
C GLY A 4 11.48 11.66 -12.63
N LYS A 5 10.29 12.26 -12.66
CA LYS A 5 9.80 13.17 -11.61
C LYS A 5 8.58 12.61 -10.92
N CYS A 6 8.54 12.71 -9.59
CA CYS A 6 7.34 12.45 -8.82
C CYS A 6 6.27 13.51 -9.17
N ILE A 7 5.11 13.07 -9.64
CA ILE A 7 3.99 13.96 -10.02
C ILE A 7 2.84 13.89 -9.03
N ASP A 8 2.77 12.84 -8.21
CA ASP A 8 1.67 12.63 -7.28
C ASP A 8 2.08 11.66 -6.17
N THR A 9 1.33 11.69 -5.07
CA THR A 9 1.44 10.79 -3.93
C THR A 9 0.08 10.60 -3.27
N SER A 10 -0.16 9.46 -2.65
CA SER A 10 -1.37 9.21 -1.86
C SER A 10 -1.37 9.87 -0.49
N MET A 11 -0.22 10.24 0.03
CA MET A 11 -0.09 10.93 1.31
C MET A 11 -0.31 12.44 1.13
N GLY A 12 -0.98 13.07 2.09
CA GLY A 12 -1.18 14.52 2.13
C GLY A 12 -0.16 15.23 3.01
N LEU A 13 -0.63 16.20 3.82
CA LEU A 13 0.21 16.86 4.82
C LEU A 13 0.81 15.85 5.82
N THR A 14 0.08 14.76 6.07
CA THR A 14 0.50 13.66 6.94
C THR A 14 0.35 12.33 6.21
N PRO A 15 1.03 11.26 6.67
CA PRO A 15 0.85 9.93 6.11
C PRO A 15 -0.52 9.28 6.42
N THR A 16 -1.45 10.00 7.03
CA THR A 16 -2.79 9.47 7.37
C THR A 16 -3.71 9.42 6.16
N GLU A 17 -3.58 10.40 5.24
CA GLU A 17 -4.30 10.40 3.96
C GLU A 17 -3.84 9.27 3.04
N GLY A 18 -4.71 8.81 2.17
CA GLY A 18 -4.37 7.85 1.12
C GLY A 18 -4.74 6.41 1.43
N LEU A 19 -3.78 5.51 1.30
CA LEU A 19 -3.99 4.10 1.60
C LEU A 19 -4.19 3.89 3.10
N LEU A 20 -5.16 3.04 3.46
CA LEU A 20 -5.20 2.56 4.84
C LEU A 20 -3.93 1.76 5.14
N MET A 21 -3.47 1.87 6.37
CA MET A 21 -2.23 1.24 6.83
C MET A 21 -2.54 0.29 7.99
N GLY A 22 -1.53 -0.19 8.68
CA GLY A 22 -1.71 -1.05 9.84
C GLY A 22 -2.65 -0.46 10.89
N THR A 23 -2.49 0.83 11.23
CA THR A 23 -3.31 1.52 12.25
C THR A 23 -3.93 2.84 11.77
N ARG A 24 -3.49 3.39 10.63
CA ARG A 24 -4.00 4.64 10.05
C ARG A 24 -5.19 4.38 9.14
N CYS A 25 -6.18 5.27 9.20
CA CYS A 25 -7.45 5.08 8.48
C CYS A 25 -7.33 5.16 6.95
N GLY A 26 -6.36 5.90 6.41
CA GLY A 26 -6.37 6.29 4.99
C GLY A 26 -7.48 7.31 4.70
N ASP A 27 -7.93 7.35 3.45
CA ASP A 27 -9.00 8.24 3.03
C ASP A 27 -10.29 7.98 3.82
N VAL A 28 -10.88 9.06 4.30
CA VAL A 28 -12.15 9.06 5.01
C VAL A 28 -13.01 10.20 4.48
N ASP A 29 -14.32 10.01 4.50
CA ASP A 29 -15.26 11.10 4.22
C ASP A 29 -15.11 12.22 5.26
N PRO A 30 -14.75 13.46 4.87
CA PRO A 30 -14.64 14.57 5.80
C PRO A 30 -15.92 14.83 6.59
N GLY A 31 -17.10 14.54 6.01
CA GLY A 31 -18.38 14.67 6.68
C GLY A 31 -18.60 13.65 7.82
N ALA A 32 -17.92 12.51 7.76
CA ALA A 32 -17.96 11.52 8.84
C ALA A 32 -17.20 11.96 10.09
N ILE A 33 -16.21 12.84 9.96
CA ILE A 33 -15.35 13.26 11.08
C ILE A 33 -16.14 13.92 12.20
N PRO A 34 -16.92 15.01 11.98
CA PRO A 34 -17.70 15.63 13.05
C PRO A 34 -18.75 14.69 13.63
N PHE A 35 -19.35 13.83 12.79
CA PHE A 35 -20.32 12.84 13.26
C PHE A 35 -19.69 11.84 14.25
N ILE A 36 -18.50 11.32 13.93
CA ILE A 36 -17.79 10.38 14.82
C ILE A 36 -17.37 11.08 16.11
N MET A 37 -16.85 12.31 16.02
CA MET A 37 -16.46 13.10 17.18
C MET A 37 -17.65 13.30 18.15
N GLU A 38 -18.81 13.65 17.63
CA GLU A 38 -20.02 13.82 18.43
C GLU A 38 -20.49 12.51 19.08
N LYS A 39 -20.53 11.42 18.26
CA LYS A 39 -21.00 10.11 18.71
C LYS A 39 -20.12 9.48 19.79
N GLU A 40 -18.82 9.61 19.64
CA GLU A 40 -17.81 9.00 20.52
C GLU A 40 -17.32 9.98 21.61
N GLY A 41 -17.82 11.23 21.64
CA GLY A 41 -17.40 12.26 22.60
C GLY A 41 -15.92 12.62 22.46
N LEU A 42 -15.38 12.65 21.24
CA LEU A 42 -13.95 12.88 20.99
C LEU A 42 -13.66 14.36 20.84
N ASP A 43 -12.59 14.79 21.49
CA ASP A 43 -11.88 16.04 21.16
C ASP A 43 -10.89 15.84 20.00
N ALA A 44 -10.15 16.88 19.64
CA ALA A 44 -9.18 16.82 18.57
C ALA A 44 -8.05 15.79 18.83
N ALA A 45 -7.64 15.61 20.07
CA ALA A 45 -6.62 14.63 20.45
C ALA A 45 -7.17 13.19 20.35
N GLY A 46 -8.40 12.98 20.80
CA GLY A 46 -9.11 11.70 20.68
C GLY A 46 -9.34 11.31 19.23
N LEU A 47 -9.73 12.26 18.37
CA LEU A 47 -9.83 12.05 16.94
C LEU A 47 -8.47 11.67 16.33
N SER A 48 -7.42 12.42 16.65
CA SER A 48 -6.07 12.12 16.15
C SER A 48 -5.61 10.71 16.53
N ASP A 49 -5.88 10.29 17.76
CA ASP A 49 -5.58 8.93 18.22
C ASP A 49 -6.39 7.87 17.45
N LEU A 50 -7.67 8.12 17.23
CA LEU A 50 -8.56 7.24 16.47
C LEU A 50 -8.05 7.00 15.05
N ILE A 51 -7.82 8.07 14.28
CA ILE A 51 -7.47 7.96 12.86
C ILE A 51 -6.04 7.49 12.60
N ASN A 52 -5.12 7.67 13.57
CA ASN A 52 -3.72 7.30 13.42
C ASN A 52 -3.35 5.96 14.07
N LYS A 53 -4.03 5.57 15.18
CA LYS A 53 -3.60 4.41 15.98
C LYS A 53 -4.67 3.33 16.15
N LYS A 54 -5.95 3.64 15.93
CA LYS A 54 -7.07 2.74 16.21
C LYS A 54 -7.92 2.40 14.98
N SER A 55 -7.44 2.78 13.81
CA SER A 55 -8.08 2.54 12.51
C SER A 55 -7.27 1.55 11.67
N GLY A 56 -7.37 1.62 10.36
CA GLY A 56 -6.63 0.78 9.44
C GLY A 56 -6.94 -0.70 9.57
N VAL A 57 -5.95 -1.54 9.28
CA VAL A 57 -6.08 -3.01 9.41
C VAL A 57 -6.48 -3.41 10.82
N ALA A 58 -5.80 -2.86 11.85
CA ALA A 58 -6.11 -3.14 13.25
C ALA A 58 -7.57 -2.80 13.61
N GLY A 59 -8.08 -1.66 13.15
CA GLY A 59 -9.46 -1.25 13.38
C GLY A 59 -10.47 -2.14 12.66
N LEU A 60 -10.18 -2.53 11.42
CA LEU A 60 -11.05 -3.39 10.64
C LEU A 60 -11.09 -4.82 11.17
N VAL A 61 -9.93 -5.43 11.46
CA VAL A 61 -9.87 -6.80 11.98
C VAL A 61 -10.22 -6.88 13.46
N GLY A 62 -10.07 -5.78 14.19
CA GLY A 62 -10.30 -5.72 15.64
C GLY A 62 -9.17 -6.37 16.45
N GLY A 63 -7.94 -6.29 15.97
CA GLY A 63 -6.79 -6.96 16.59
C GLY A 63 -5.45 -6.42 16.13
N SER A 64 -4.56 -7.32 15.70
CA SER A 64 -3.21 -6.99 15.26
C SER A 64 -3.20 -6.17 13.96
N SER A 65 -2.24 -5.24 13.85
CA SER A 65 -1.94 -4.54 12.61
C SER A 65 -0.90 -5.26 11.75
N ASP A 66 -0.37 -6.39 12.23
CA ASP A 66 0.64 -7.16 11.50
C ASP A 66 -0.03 -7.93 10.35
N MET A 67 0.45 -7.70 9.14
CA MET A 67 -0.09 -8.35 7.94
C MET A 67 0.12 -9.88 7.97
N ARG A 68 1.11 -10.38 8.70
CA ARG A 68 1.34 -11.84 8.87
C ARG A 68 0.25 -12.48 9.71
N ASP A 69 -0.22 -11.78 10.77
CA ASP A 69 -1.33 -12.22 11.59
C ASP A 69 -2.63 -12.20 10.79
N LEU A 70 -2.81 -11.17 9.95
CA LEU A 70 -3.96 -11.06 9.04
C LEU A 70 -3.98 -12.22 8.02
N GLU A 71 -2.85 -12.52 7.37
CA GLU A 71 -2.74 -13.68 6.46
C GLU A 71 -3.08 -14.99 7.16
N ALA A 72 -2.52 -15.22 8.35
CA ALA A 72 -2.80 -16.42 9.11
C ALA A 72 -4.27 -16.56 9.53
N ALA A 73 -4.97 -15.44 9.75
CA ALA A 73 -6.41 -15.44 10.02
C ALA A 73 -7.23 -15.74 8.75
N VAL A 74 -6.83 -15.16 7.61
CA VAL A 74 -7.44 -15.43 6.29
C VAL A 74 -7.33 -16.92 5.94
N GLU A 75 -6.16 -17.54 6.13
CA GLU A 75 -5.94 -18.98 5.90
C GLU A 75 -6.86 -19.86 6.77
N LYS A 76 -7.25 -19.39 7.95
CA LYS A 76 -8.20 -20.07 8.85
C LYS A 76 -9.67 -19.80 8.49
N GLY A 77 -9.93 -18.98 7.48
CA GLY A 77 -11.27 -18.63 7.03
C GLY A 77 -11.98 -17.58 7.90
N ASP A 78 -11.24 -16.75 8.63
CA ASP A 78 -11.82 -15.63 9.39
C ASP A 78 -12.41 -14.60 8.43
N GLU A 79 -13.74 -14.48 8.41
CA GLU A 79 -14.48 -13.60 7.49
C GLU A 79 -14.11 -12.12 7.66
N ARG A 80 -13.81 -11.69 8.88
CA ARG A 80 -13.42 -10.31 9.15
C ARG A 80 -12.01 -10.02 8.63
N ALA A 81 -11.11 -10.98 8.73
CA ALA A 81 -9.77 -10.88 8.17
C ALA A 81 -9.81 -10.87 6.64
N ILE A 82 -10.63 -11.72 6.02
CA ILE A 82 -10.86 -11.75 4.56
C ILE A 82 -11.36 -10.39 4.09
N MET A 83 -12.44 -9.87 4.70
CA MET A 83 -12.98 -8.55 4.37
C MET A 83 -11.93 -7.44 4.53
N THR A 84 -11.13 -7.49 5.58
CA THR A 84 -10.08 -6.49 5.84
C THR A 84 -9.03 -6.50 4.72
N LEU A 85 -8.59 -7.68 4.31
CA LEU A 85 -7.62 -7.81 3.22
C LEU A 85 -8.21 -7.36 1.87
N ASP A 86 -9.48 -7.66 1.62
CA ASP A 86 -10.19 -7.22 0.42
C ASP A 86 -10.28 -5.68 0.35
N VAL A 87 -10.64 -5.02 1.46
CA VAL A 87 -10.66 -3.55 1.56
C VAL A 87 -9.27 -2.97 1.30
N TYR A 88 -8.23 -3.56 1.88
CA TYR A 88 -6.85 -3.13 1.71
C TYR A 88 -6.41 -3.24 0.24
N ASN A 89 -6.58 -4.40 -0.38
CA ASN A 89 -6.22 -4.66 -1.76
C ASN A 89 -7.02 -3.79 -2.75
N TYR A 90 -8.31 -3.60 -2.50
CA TYR A 90 -9.19 -2.76 -3.31
C TYR A 90 -8.71 -1.29 -3.34
N ARG A 91 -8.28 -0.75 -2.20
CA ARG A 91 -7.76 0.61 -2.12
C ARG A 91 -6.45 0.78 -2.90
N ILE A 92 -5.53 -0.17 -2.81
CA ILE A 92 -4.29 -0.16 -3.61
C ILE A 92 -4.63 -0.15 -5.09
N LYS A 93 -5.52 -1.04 -5.53
CA LYS A 93 -5.95 -1.15 -6.93
C LYS A 93 -6.54 0.17 -7.45
N LYS A 94 -7.36 0.84 -6.65
CA LYS A 94 -7.92 2.16 -7.00
C LYS A 94 -6.84 3.21 -7.19
N TYR A 95 -5.84 3.28 -6.34
CA TYR A 95 -4.73 4.22 -6.46
C TYR A 95 -3.87 3.96 -7.69
N ILE A 96 -3.59 2.69 -8.00
CA ILE A 96 -2.90 2.34 -9.26
C ILE A 96 -3.69 2.84 -10.47
N GLY A 97 -5.00 2.62 -10.50
CA GLY A 97 -5.87 3.11 -11.57
C GLY A 97 -5.89 4.64 -11.67
N ALA A 98 -5.98 5.34 -10.53
CA ALA A 98 -5.96 6.80 -10.48
C ALA A 98 -4.65 7.38 -11.02
N TYR A 99 -3.51 6.83 -10.60
CA TYR A 99 -2.20 7.26 -11.08
C TYR A 99 -1.97 6.94 -12.55
N ALA A 100 -2.41 5.77 -13.01
CA ALA A 100 -2.34 5.43 -14.42
C ALA A 100 -3.16 6.40 -15.28
N ALA A 101 -4.34 6.81 -14.80
CA ALA A 101 -5.15 7.83 -15.47
C ALA A 101 -4.43 9.20 -15.51
N ALA A 102 -3.83 9.62 -14.39
CA ALA A 102 -3.08 10.88 -14.30
C ALA A 102 -1.84 10.91 -15.21
N MET A 103 -1.19 9.76 -15.43
CA MET A 103 0.00 9.61 -16.28
C MET A 103 -0.32 9.27 -17.75
N ASN A 104 -1.59 9.08 -18.10
CA ASN A 104 -2.01 8.57 -19.40
C ASN A 104 -1.45 7.17 -19.72
N GLY A 105 -1.35 6.31 -18.73
CA GLY A 105 -0.87 4.94 -18.81
C GLY A 105 0.11 4.59 -17.69
N CYS A 106 0.64 3.39 -17.77
CA CYS A 106 1.64 2.88 -16.84
C CYS A 106 2.61 2.00 -17.61
N ASP A 107 3.91 2.28 -17.51
CA ASP A 107 4.95 1.43 -18.11
C ASP A 107 5.47 0.40 -17.11
N ILE A 108 5.61 0.83 -15.85
CA ILE A 108 6.19 0.00 -14.78
C ILE A 108 5.38 0.18 -13.50
N LEU A 109 4.96 -0.92 -12.89
CA LEU A 109 4.44 -0.99 -11.53
C LEU A 109 5.50 -1.60 -10.62
N VAL A 110 5.99 -0.83 -9.66
CA VAL A 110 7.00 -1.29 -8.69
C VAL A 110 6.32 -1.58 -7.35
N TRP A 111 6.55 -2.77 -6.82
CA TRP A 111 6.20 -3.18 -5.49
C TRP A 111 7.44 -3.08 -4.58
N THR A 112 7.31 -2.34 -3.47
CA THR A 112 8.42 -2.06 -2.56
C THR A 112 7.89 -1.86 -1.14
N GLY A 113 8.78 -1.78 -0.17
CA GLY A 113 8.43 -1.70 1.25
C GLY A 113 7.86 -3.01 1.80
N GLY A 114 7.61 -3.07 3.10
CA GLY A 114 7.28 -4.31 3.80
C GLY A 114 6.17 -5.13 3.16
N VAL A 115 5.05 -4.50 2.79
CA VAL A 115 3.92 -5.18 2.13
C VAL A 115 4.25 -5.51 0.68
N GLY A 116 4.75 -4.55 -0.09
CA GLY A 116 5.06 -4.76 -1.51
C GLY A 116 6.08 -5.87 -1.74
N GLU A 117 7.08 -5.98 -0.88
CA GLU A 117 8.15 -6.97 -0.97
C GLU A 117 7.73 -8.36 -0.48
N ASN A 118 6.88 -8.46 0.55
CA ASN A 118 6.65 -9.71 1.26
C ASN A 118 5.26 -10.31 1.07
N GLN A 119 4.26 -9.53 0.60
CA GLN A 119 2.87 -9.97 0.49
C GLN A 119 2.53 -10.38 -0.94
N TRP A 120 2.97 -11.59 -1.33
CA TRP A 120 2.77 -12.07 -2.71
C TRP A 120 1.29 -12.23 -3.10
N GLU A 121 0.40 -12.56 -2.15
CA GLU A 121 -1.04 -12.62 -2.39
C GLU A 121 -1.64 -11.25 -2.66
N THR A 122 -1.24 -10.21 -1.92
CA THR A 122 -1.65 -8.83 -2.18
C THR A 122 -1.26 -8.42 -3.61
N ARG A 123 -0.02 -8.69 -4.03
CA ARG A 123 0.42 -8.39 -5.41
C ARG A 123 -0.43 -9.13 -6.45
N ARG A 124 -0.73 -10.41 -6.21
CA ARG A 124 -1.58 -11.22 -7.09
C ARG A 124 -2.98 -10.63 -7.20
N VAL A 125 -3.65 -10.39 -6.09
CA VAL A 125 -5.04 -9.91 -6.06
C VAL A 125 -5.15 -8.50 -6.65
N VAL A 126 -4.22 -7.62 -6.34
CA VAL A 126 -4.23 -6.25 -6.86
C VAL A 126 -3.99 -6.21 -8.37
N CYS A 127 -3.07 -7.04 -8.90
CA CYS A 127 -2.79 -7.09 -10.34
C CYS A 127 -3.80 -7.92 -11.15
N GLN A 128 -4.68 -8.68 -10.47
CA GLN A 128 -5.74 -9.44 -11.14
C GLN A 128 -6.75 -8.48 -11.79
N ASP A 129 -7.29 -8.88 -12.95
CA ASP A 129 -8.29 -8.08 -13.71
C ASP A 129 -7.80 -6.67 -14.09
N MET A 130 -6.49 -6.53 -14.36
CA MET A 130 -5.89 -5.27 -14.84
C MET A 130 -5.35 -5.37 -16.27
N GLU A 131 -5.78 -6.36 -17.02
CA GLU A 131 -5.40 -6.58 -18.42
C GLU A 131 -5.87 -5.44 -19.34
N TYR A 132 -6.91 -4.73 -18.96
CA TYR A 132 -7.39 -3.52 -19.67
C TYR A 132 -6.33 -2.41 -19.70
N MET A 133 -5.40 -2.38 -18.72
CA MET A 133 -4.24 -1.50 -18.70
C MET A 133 -3.02 -2.11 -19.39
N GLY A 134 -3.12 -3.36 -19.83
CA GLY A 134 -2.00 -4.13 -20.37
C GLY A 134 -1.12 -4.78 -19.32
N MET A 135 -1.58 -4.86 -18.08
CA MET A 135 -0.86 -5.49 -16.98
C MET A 135 -1.25 -6.97 -16.86
N LYS A 136 -0.24 -7.84 -16.86
CA LYS A 136 -0.43 -9.28 -16.66
C LYS A 136 0.64 -9.81 -15.72
N ILE A 137 0.20 -10.32 -14.56
CA ILE A 137 1.09 -10.91 -13.57
C ILE A 137 1.38 -12.38 -13.91
N ASP A 138 2.62 -12.80 -13.74
CA ASP A 138 3.03 -14.22 -13.75
C ASP A 138 2.82 -14.78 -12.35
N VAL A 139 1.70 -15.47 -12.16
CA VAL A 139 1.26 -15.98 -10.86
C VAL A 139 2.27 -16.95 -10.27
N GLU A 140 2.89 -17.80 -11.08
CA GLU A 140 3.85 -18.79 -10.59
C GLU A 140 5.16 -18.14 -10.15
N LYS A 141 5.66 -17.15 -10.89
CA LYS A 141 6.84 -16.39 -10.46
C LYS A 141 6.58 -15.58 -9.19
N ASN A 142 5.37 -15.00 -9.06
CA ASN A 142 5.02 -14.21 -7.90
C ASN A 142 4.81 -15.06 -6.64
N LYS A 143 4.37 -16.32 -6.81
CA LYS A 143 3.97 -17.19 -5.69
C LYS A 143 5.10 -17.47 -4.71
N GLY A 144 4.86 -17.10 -3.46
CA GLY A 144 5.82 -17.31 -2.38
C GLY A 144 7.06 -16.41 -2.40
N MET A 145 7.19 -15.53 -3.39
CA MET A 145 8.34 -14.63 -3.54
C MET A 145 8.30 -13.53 -2.47
N ARG A 146 9.42 -13.36 -1.77
CA ARG A 146 9.58 -12.40 -0.67
C ARG A 146 10.98 -11.80 -0.69
N GLY A 147 11.07 -10.48 -0.55
CA GLY A 147 12.32 -9.74 -0.29
C GLY A 147 13.39 -9.83 -1.37
N GLU A 148 13.04 -10.21 -2.60
CA GLU A 148 13.97 -10.33 -3.72
C GLU A 148 13.58 -9.39 -4.87
N GLU A 149 14.59 -8.86 -5.57
CA GLU A 149 14.34 -8.10 -6.80
C GLU A 149 13.94 -9.06 -7.92
N MET A 150 12.74 -8.85 -8.48
CA MET A 150 12.22 -9.73 -9.52
C MET A 150 11.17 -9.05 -10.39
N VAL A 151 11.23 -9.30 -11.70
CA VAL A 151 10.12 -9.01 -12.62
C VAL A 151 9.10 -10.16 -12.52
N ILE A 152 7.89 -9.82 -12.11
CA ILE A 152 6.77 -10.75 -11.87
C ILE A 152 5.63 -10.60 -12.88
N SER A 153 5.82 -9.84 -13.95
CA SER A 153 4.91 -9.81 -15.10
C SER A 153 5.24 -10.89 -16.11
N THR A 154 4.21 -11.29 -16.89
CA THR A 154 4.40 -12.21 -18.03
C THR A 154 5.18 -11.53 -19.16
N PRO A 155 5.82 -12.29 -20.08
CA PRO A 155 6.57 -11.71 -21.20
C PRO A 155 5.73 -10.89 -22.18
N ASP A 156 4.42 -11.16 -22.27
CA ASP A 156 3.48 -10.45 -23.11
C ASP A 156 2.74 -9.30 -22.39
N SER A 157 3.08 -9.03 -21.14
CA SER A 157 2.58 -7.87 -20.41
C SER A 157 3.15 -6.59 -20.99
N LYS A 158 2.29 -5.59 -21.23
CA LYS A 158 2.72 -4.25 -21.65
C LYS A 158 3.27 -3.43 -20.48
N VAL A 159 2.73 -3.67 -19.28
CA VAL A 159 3.20 -3.06 -18.05
C VAL A 159 4.19 -4.01 -17.38
N THR A 160 5.40 -3.57 -17.15
CA THR A 160 6.35 -4.33 -16.34
C THR A 160 5.92 -4.27 -14.88
N VAL A 161 5.63 -5.42 -14.26
CA VAL A 161 5.38 -5.51 -12.82
C VAL A 161 6.60 -6.11 -12.16
N MET A 162 7.16 -5.39 -11.18
CA MET A 162 8.37 -5.84 -10.51
C MET A 162 8.35 -5.56 -9.01
N VAL A 163 9.11 -6.34 -8.28
CA VAL A 163 9.41 -6.11 -6.87
C VAL A 163 10.83 -5.57 -6.77
N VAL A 164 11.00 -4.52 -5.98
CA VAL A 164 12.31 -3.91 -5.71
C VAL A 164 12.41 -3.71 -4.21
N PRO A 165 13.29 -4.45 -3.51
CA PRO A 165 13.54 -4.22 -2.09
C PRO A 165 14.05 -2.81 -1.83
N THR A 166 13.57 -2.20 -0.74
CA THR A 166 14.07 -0.92 -0.26
C THR A 166 15.41 -1.10 0.47
N ASP A 167 16.30 -0.13 0.30
CA ASP A 167 17.56 -0.04 1.04
C ASP A 167 17.67 1.36 1.67
N GLU A 168 16.86 1.58 2.71
CA GLU A 168 16.79 2.87 3.41
C GLU A 168 18.10 3.17 4.17
N GLU A 169 18.76 2.14 4.70
CA GLU A 169 20.01 2.28 5.43
C GLU A 169 21.13 2.78 4.51
N TYR A 170 21.20 2.23 3.30
CA TYR A 170 22.15 2.68 2.29
C TYR A 170 21.91 4.16 1.90
N MET A 171 20.66 4.54 1.69
CA MET A 171 20.31 5.92 1.34
C MET A 171 20.68 6.90 2.46
N ILE A 172 20.37 6.59 3.71
CA ILE A 172 20.76 7.40 4.87
C ILE A 172 22.29 7.54 4.96
N ALA A 173 23.02 6.46 4.77
CA ALA A 173 24.48 6.48 4.79
C ALA A 173 25.05 7.33 3.63
N SER A 174 24.52 7.17 2.42
CA SER A 174 24.93 7.89 1.22
C SER A 174 24.69 9.40 1.36
N ASP A 175 23.48 9.80 1.77
CA ASP A 175 23.12 11.21 1.97
C ASP A 175 23.97 11.84 3.10
N THR A 176 24.23 11.10 4.16
CA THR A 176 25.11 11.56 5.26
C THR A 176 26.53 11.80 4.76
N LEU A 177 27.07 10.89 3.96
CA LEU A 177 28.41 11.05 3.37
C LEU A 177 28.48 12.26 2.45
N GLU A 178 27.46 12.47 1.60
CA GLU A 178 27.40 13.63 0.70
C GLU A 178 27.38 14.95 1.48
N ILE A 179 26.54 15.06 2.51
CA ILE A 179 26.47 16.25 3.36
C ILE A 179 27.81 16.56 4.05
N LEU A 180 28.51 15.52 4.52
CA LEU A 180 29.81 15.70 5.18
C LEU A 180 30.92 16.06 4.21
N SER A 181 30.87 15.54 2.98
CA SER A 181 31.88 15.78 1.95
C SER A 181 31.77 17.18 1.31
N ASN A 182 30.60 17.80 1.39
CA ASN A 182 30.33 19.14 0.85
C ASN A 182 30.52 20.25 1.90
N LYS A 183 31.05 19.95 3.09
CA LYS A 183 31.45 20.90 4.12
C LYS A 183 32.95 21.19 4.05
#